data_feabaf57871eaec0f46d73b1c70e1b8f
#
_entry.id   feabaf57871eaec0f46d73b1c70e1b8f
#
_cell.length_a   1.000
_cell.length_b   1.000
_cell.length_c   1.000
_cell.angle_alpha   90.00
_cell.angle_beta   90.00
_cell.angle_gamma   90.00
#
_symmetry.space_group_name_H-M   'P 1'
#
loop_
_entity.id
_entity.type
_entity.pdbx_description
1 polymer ?
#
loop_
_entity_poly.entity_id
_entity_poly.type
_entity_poly.pdbx_seq_one_letter_code
_entity_poly.pdbx_strand_id
1 'polypeptide(L)' 'MQKISYVIPCYRSQHTVGGVVAEIAATMQTLPQYDYEVILVNDCSPDDTFGTIRSLVAADNHVVGVDLAKNFG' A
#
# COMPACT_ATOMS: atom_id res chain seq x y z
N MET A 1 -5.67 19.53 9.27
CA MET A 1 -6.32 18.22 9.04
C MET A 1 -5.37 17.11 9.48
N GLN A 2 -5.86 16.19 10.27
CA GLN A 2 -5.03 15.07 10.72
C GLN A 2 -4.89 14.03 9.64
N LYS A 3 -3.73 13.41 9.56
CA LYS A 3 -3.41 12.40 8.58
C LYS A 3 -3.20 11.05 9.26
N ILE A 4 -3.83 10.02 8.71
CA ILE A 4 -3.70 8.64 9.18
C ILE A 4 -2.76 7.91 8.24
N SER A 5 -1.73 7.27 8.80
CA SER A 5 -0.79 6.47 8.00
C SER A 5 -1.03 4.98 8.30
N TYR A 6 -1.26 4.21 7.23
CA TYR A 6 -1.38 2.76 7.32
C TYR A 6 -0.08 2.16 6.82
N VAL A 7 0.63 1.45 7.67
CA VAL A 7 1.87 0.75 7.27
C VAL A 7 1.56 -0.73 7.19
N ILE A 8 1.66 -1.30 5.99
CA ILE A 8 1.23 -2.66 5.72
C ILE A 8 2.41 -3.46 5.17
N PRO A 9 2.94 -4.41 5.93
CA PRO A 9 3.96 -5.32 5.40
C PRO A 9 3.32 -6.28 4.41
N CYS A 10 3.96 -6.44 3.26
CA CYS A 10 3.46 -7.28 2.18
C CYS A 10 4.45 -8.38 1.88
N TYR A 11 4.01 -9.61 1.98
CA TYR A 11 4.80 -10.77 1.62
C TYR A 11 3.88 -11.77 0.93
N ARG A 12 4.21 -12.15 -0.31
CA ARG A 12 3.36 -13.02 -1.13
C ARG A 12 1.93 -12.52 -1.22
N SER A 13 1.78 -11.20 -1.40
CA SER A 13 0.49 -10.54 -1.37
C SER A 13 0.01 -10.08 -2.75
N GLN A 14 0.57 -10.65 -3.82
CA GLN A 14 0.27 -10.24 -5.19
C GLN A 14 -1.22 -10.16 -5.47
N HIS A 15 -1.99 -11.13 -4.96
CA HIS A 15 -3.43 -11.23 -5.25
C HIS A 15 -4.32 -10.65 -4.15
N THR A 16 -3.75 -10.19 -3.04
CA THR A 16 -4.54 -9.74 -1.88
C THR A 16 -4.35 -8.27 -1.54
N VAL A 17 -3.20 -7.70 -1.87
CA VAL A 17 -2.87 -6.34 -1.45
C VAL A 17 -3.84 -5.30 -2.05
N GLY A 18 -4.31 -5.51 -3.28
CA GLY A 18 -5.28 -4.61 -3.90
C GLY A 18 -6.59 -4.53 -3.13
N GLY A 19 -7.06 -5.68 -2.60
CA GLY A 19 -8.26 -5.70 -1.79
C GLY A 19 -8.11 -4.96 -0.48
N VAL A 20 -6.93 -5.06 0.14
CA VAL A 20 -6.63 -4.33 1.38
C VAL A 20 -6.67 -2.82 1.14
N VAL A 21 -6.05 -2.36 0.06
CA VAL A 21 -6.05 -0.93 -0.29
C VAL A 21 -7.47 -0.46 -0.57
N ALA A 22 -8.28 -1.26 -1.28
CA ALA A 22 -9.66 -0.91 -1.57
C ALA A 22 -10.50 -0.78 -0.30
N GLU A 23 -10.30 -1.67 0.67
CA GLU A 23 -10.99 -1.60 1.95
C GLU A 23 -10.63 -0.34 2.74
N ILE A 24 -9.34 0.02 2.75
CA ILE A 24 -8.88 1.22 3.42
C ILE A 24 -9.50 2.46 2.76
N ALA A 25 -9.51 2.52 1.43
CA ALA A 25 -10.09 3.63 0.70
C ALA A 25 -11.57 3.78 1.01
N ALA A 26 -12.32 2.67 1.06
CA ALA A 26 -13.74 2.68 1.39
C ALA A 26 -13.97 3.19 2.83
N THR A 27 -13.13 2.74 3.77
CA THR A 27 -13.23 3.19 5.15
C THR A 27 -12.95 4.69 5.26
N MET A 28 -11.94 5.18 4.55
CA MET A 28 -11.59 6.59 4.63
C MET A 28 -12.63 7.50 3.99
N GLN A 29 -13.45 6.99 3.07
CA GLN A 29 -14.58 7.75 2.54
C GLN A 29 -15.62 8.07 3.61
N THR A 30 -15.69 7.29 4.67
CA THR A 30 -16.59 7.55 5.79
C THR A 30 -15.99 8.53 6.80
N LEU A 31 -14.73 8.91 6.61
CA LEU A 31 -13.99 9.78 7.52
C LEU A 31 -13.40 10.98 6.76
N PRO A 32 -14.24 11.82 6.14
CA PRO A 32 -13.74 12.88 5.26
C PRO A 32 -12.95 13.96 5.99
N GLN A 33 -13.02 14.01 7.32
CA GLN A 33 -12.26 14.96 8.13
C GLN A 33 -10.78 14.58 8.25
N TYR A 34 -10.39 13.39 7.81
CA TYR A 34 -9.00 12.94 7.87
C TYR A 34 -8.43 12.79 6.47
N ASP A 35 -7.14 13.13 6.33
CA ASP A 35 -6.35 12.71 5.19
C ASP A 35 -5.69 11.36 5.52
N TYR A 36 -5.16 10.66 4.52
CA TYR A 36 -4.55 9.35 4.78
C TYR A 36 -3.49 9.00 3.75
N GLU A 37 -2.61 8.10 4.13
CA GLU A 37 -1.66 7.46 3.23
C GLU A 37 -1.58 5.97 3.56
N VAL A 38 -1.31 5.16 2.55
CA VAL A 38 -1.12 3.72 2.70
C VAL A 38 0.29 3.38 2.25
N ILE A 39 1.12 2.91 3.17
CA ILE A 39 2.50 2.58 2.91
C ILE A 39 2.62 1.06 2.81
N LEU A 40 2.83 0.57 1.60
CA LEU A 40 2.93 -0.86 1.32
C LEU A 40 4.41 -1.23 1.26
N VAL A 41 4.85 -2.07 2.18
CA VAL A 41 6.24 -2.46 2.31
C VAL A 41 6.43 -3.87 1.78
N ASN A 42 7.14 -4.02 0.68
CA ASN A 42 7.47 -5.33 0.13
C ASN A 42 8.72 -5.87 0.81
N ASP A 43 8.58 -7.01 1.47
CA ASP A 43 9.67 -7.65 2.21
C ASP A 43 10.13 -8.90 1.46
N CYS A 44 10.89 -8.69 0.39
CA CYS A 44 11.54 -9.76 -0.40
C CYS A 44 10.55 -10.83 -0.87
N SER A 45 9.38 -10.43 -1.36
CA SER A 45 8.39 -11.39 -1.84
C SER A 45 8.91 -12.14 -3.06
N PRO A 46 8.75 -13.47 -3.13
CA PRO A 46 9.16 -14.25 -4.30
C PRO A 46 8.21 -14.13 -5.49
N ASP A 47 6.98 -13.68 -5.27
CA ASP A 47 6.01 -13.45 -6.34
C ASP A 47 6.11 -12.00 -6.84
N ASP A 48 5.14 -11.57 -7.67
CA ASP A 48 5.13 -10.22 -8.22
C ASP A 48 4.37 -9.23 -7.32
N THR A 49 4.51 -9.38 -6.01
CA THR A 49 3.87 -8.46 -5.05
C THR A 49 4.26 -7.01 -5.33
N PHE A 50 5.53 -6.74 -5.58
CA PHE A 50 5.95 -5.35 -5.79
C PHE A 50 5.43 -4.79 -7.11
N GLY A 51 5.26 -5.61 -8.14
CA GLY A 51 4.62 -5.18 -9.39
C GLY A 51 3.19 -4.72 -9.14
N THR A 52 2.44 -5.46 -8.33
CA THR A 52 1.09 -5.06 -7.94
C THR A 52 1.11 -3.77 -7.13
N ILE A 53 2.04 -3.63 -6.19
CA ILE A 53 2.20 -2.40 -5.40
C ILE A 53 2.47 -1.20 -6.32
N ARG A 54 3.34 -1.34 -7.30
CA ARG A 54 3.64 -0.27 -8.26
C ARG A 54 2.41 0.16 -9.03
N SER A 55 1.57 -0.79 -9.42
CA SER A 55 0.31 -0.48 -10.11
C SER A 55 -0.64 0.31 -9.21
N LEU A 56 -0.71 -0.05 -7.93
CA LEU A 56 -1.56 0.66 -6.97
C LEU A 56 -1.05 2.08 -6.71
N VAL A 57 0.26 2.26 -6.63
CA VAL A 57 0.88 3.58 -6.48
C VAL A 57 0.53 4.47 -7.66
N ALA A 58 0.57 3.92 -8.88
CA ALA A 58 0.25 4.68 -10.08
C ALA A 58 -1.23 5.06 -10.16
N ALA A 59 -2.11 4.23 -9.58
CA ALA A 59 -3.55 4.43 -9.66
C ALA A 59 -4.10 5.32 -8.54
N ASP A 60 -3.40 5.44 -7.41
CA ASP A 60 -3.91 6.14 -6.24
C ASP A 60 -2.75 6.87 -5.54
N ASN A 61 -2.82 8.19 -5.52
CA ASN A 61 -1.76 9.01 -4.91
C ASN A 61 -1.73 8.96 -3.39
N HIS A 62 -2.65 8.26 -2.74
CA HIS A 62 -2.57 7.96 -1.31
C HIS A 62 -1.63 6.79 -1.02
N VAL A 63 -1.24 6.02 -2.04
CA VAL A 63 -0.46 4.80 -1.87
C VAL A 63 1.01 5.07 -2.12
N VAL A 64 1.85 4.60 -1.19
CA VAL A 64 3.32 4.69 -1.28
C VAL A 64 3.86 3.26 -1.24
N GLY A 65 4.79 2.94 -2.14
CA GLY A 65 5.42 1.63 -2.17
C GLY A 65 6.86 1.69 -1.68
N VAL A 66 7.26 0.73 -0.86
CA VAL A 66 8.63 0.57 -0.39
C VAL A 66 9.08 -0.86 -0.69
N ASP A 67 10.22 -1.02 -1.32
CA ASP A 67 10.80 -2.32 -1.63
C ASP A 67 12.09 -2.51 -0.83
N LEU A 68 12.01 -3.26 0.25
CA LEU A 68 13.14 -3.45 1.15
C LEU A 68 14.29 -4.21 0.48
N ALA A 69 13.99 -5.10 -0.47
CA ALA A 69 15.01 -5.87 -1.14
C ALA A 69 16.01 -4.98 -1.89
N LYS A 70 15.56 -3.85 -2.41
CA LYS A 70 16.41 -2.94 -3.17
C LYS A 70 17.27 -2.05 -2.30
N ASN A 71 16.96 -1.95 -1.01
CA ASN A 71 17.70 -1.11 -0.08
C ASN A 71 18.98 -1.76 0.39
N PHE A 72 19.16 -3.04 0.12
CA PHE A 72 20.31 -3.81 0.56
C PHE A 72 21.19 -4.27 -0.61
N GLY A 73 20.90 -3.78 -1.77
CA GLY A 73 21.50 -4.17 -3.03
C GLY A 73 22.98 -4.07 -3.17
#